data_bc4f747d4d7739a17b480a2bbf941275
#
_entry.id   bc4f747d4d7739a17b480a2bbf941275
#
_cell.length_a   1.000
_cell.length_b   1.000
_cell.length_c   1.000
_cell.angle_alpha   90.00
_cell.angle_beta   90.00
_cell.angle_gamma   90.00
#
_symmetry.space_group_name_H-M   'P 1'
#
loop_
_entity.id
_entity.type
_entity.pdbx_description
1 polymer ?
#
loop_
_entity_poly.entity_id
_entity_poly.type
_entity_poly.pdbx_seq_one_letter_code
_entity_poly.pdbx_strand_id
1 'polypeptide(L)'
;MSIATSSPLRRPIPLRVIVLCTLVFHGPLLLMQLPANTFDANFHMSMAEHYAHHWFNPWNLKSFAGFSQTTYPPLVHQWIAVFSHVIGLTFGFMLVQGIGILLLPIGIFYFAKIWVSERAASYAAFGSIFIGSLCLLAYQDGQIGTICATSLFLLALPFIYRYVVQGKSWDLILGLAISCTAAAAHHATLLFGIVFFVTPLAYLAIVDYRAEHPGESIAVPVRRVVWFGALAGVGILIVLLPYFLIMLKDPIRQVPIPHASRDNFIQQPIWGLHYWVMPFGVVALAIPYILYKGAEKRLRPLLLGFYFALIFGLGGTTPLPRWLLGRAYEVLTFERFTFWAVLLALPFVGMLAVQLIDRFGGVMAGFLAGLFVCGGALAVAWNVYFPLIGAEPDVNPIIKFLNSDGRDQYRYLTLGYANAMSKIACYTNAPSIDGEYNSARTLPEMTKHGVGQLSSAKFYHSEGMEALSEILKHADKYGLKYIFVHDAYYEPLLTFAGWRKIDDFDYGETTVWTTLGVPKATKIPSRLEPPVWQGIMWGTVPFGTSIVTIILAWIGFRKKKNESVAPADADSVDRVDVRPQEVTLSHAYSANAHPLR
;
A
#
# COMPACT_ATOMS: atom_id res chain seq x y z
N MET A 1 -54.81 4.14 4.04
CA MET A 1 -53.63 3.70 4.77
C MET A 1 -52.65 3.13 3.73
N SER A 2 -51.83 4.00 3.11
CA SER A 2 -50.90 3.62 2.06
C SER A 2 -49.62 3.13 2.75
N ILE A 3 -49.35 1.85 2.70
CA ILE A 3 -48.03 1.27 3.07
C ILE A 3 -47.08 1.76 1.97
N ALA A 4 -46.38 2.86 2.24
CA ALA A 4 -45.30 3.33 1.39
C ALA A 4 -44.17 2.29 1.53
N THR A 5 -44.16 1.27 0.66
CA THR A 5 -43.02 0.37 0.49
C THR A 5 -41.85 1.24 0.07
N SER A 6 -40.91 1.50 0.99
CA SER A 6 -39.71 2.26 0.67
C SER A 6 -39.00 1.55 -0.48
N SER A 7 -38.84 2.27 -1.60
CA SER A 7 -38.10 1.73 -2.76
C SER A 7 -36.81 1.05 -2.31
N PRO A 8 -36.47 -0.15 -2.80
CA PRO A 8 -35.25 -0.87 -2.46
C PRO A 8 -33.97 -0.04 -2.64
N LEU A 9 -34.02 0.96 -3.53
CA LEU A 9 -32.93 1.91 -3.78
C LEU A 9 -32.67 2.91 -2.63
N ARG A 10 -33.61 3.03 -1.68
CA ARG A 10 -33.42 3.89 -0.49
C ARG A 10 -32.67 3.18 0.64
N ARG A 11 -32.39 1.88 0.50
CA ARG A 11 -31.61 1.11 1.48
C ARG A 11 -30.12 1.15 1.15
N PRO A 12 -29.22 1.04 2.17
CA PRO A 12 -27.79 0.85 1.94
C PRO A 12 -27.53 -0.47 1.21
N ILE A 13 -26.49 -0.50 0.37
CA ILE A 13 -26.02 -1.75 -0.26
C ILE A 13 -25.47 -2.66 0.84
N PRO A 14 -25.95 -3.89 0.99
CA PRO A 14 -25.45 -4.81 2.00
C PRO A 14 -23.95 -5.11 1.78
N LEU A 15 -23.17 -5.15 2.85
CA LEU A 15 -21.73 -5.38 2.78
C LEU A 15 -21.39 -6.71 2.06
N ARG A 16 -22.20 -7.76 2.23
CA ARG A 16 -22.06 -9.04 1.50
C ARG A 16 -22.13 -8.88 -0.03
N VAL A 17 -22.94 -7.94 -0.52
CA VAL A 17 -23.05 -7.65 -1.96
C VAL A 17 -21.78 -6.94 -2.43
N ILE A 18 -21.26 -6.00 -1.66
CA ILE A 18 -19.99 -5.30 -1.94
C ILE A 18 -18.85 -6.31 -2.02
N VAL A 19 -18.75 -7.22 -1.03
CA VAL A 19 -17.76 -8.31 -1.01
C VAL A 19 -17.89 -9.20 -2.25
N LEU A 20 -19.11 -9.60 -2.61
CA LEU A 20 -19.35 -10.40 -3.81
C LEU A 20 -18.93 -9.67 -5.09
N CYS A 21 -19.29 -8.39 -5.23
CA CYS A 21 -18.86 -7.57 -6.39
C CYS A 21 -17.33 -7.44 -6.46
N THR A 22 -16.65 -7.32 -5.31
CA THR A 22 -15.18 -7.31 -5.27
C THR A 22 -14.59 -8.62 -5.78
N LEU A 23 -15.14 -9.74 -5.34
CA LEU A 23 -14.72 -11.07 -5.81
C LEU A 23 -15.00 -11.28 -7.30
N VAL A 24 -16.16 -10.83 -7.79
CA VAL A 24 -16.54 -10.94 -9.21
C VAL A 24 -15.63 -10.09 -10.10
N PHE A 25 -15.25 -8.89 -9.67
CA PHE A 25 -14.43 -8.00 -10.49
C PHE A 25 -12.93 -8.37 -10.41
N HIS A 26 -12.39 -8.51 -9.21
CA HIS A 26 -10.94 -8.75 -9.02
C HIS A 26 -10.56 -10.23 -9.03
N GLY A 27 -11.46 -11.15 -8.68
CA GLY A 27 -11.18 -12.58 -8.61
C GLY A 27 -10.64 -13.17 -9.92
N PRO A 28 -11.30 -12.95 -11.08
CA PRO A 28 -10.78 -13.40 -12.38
C PRO A 28 -9.39 -12.85 -12.69
N LEU A 29 -9.13 -11.55 -12.38
CA LEU A 29 -7.84 -10.90 -12.63
C LEU A 29 -6.71 -11.52 -11.78
N LEU A 30 -7.03 -11.88 -10.53
CA LEU A 30 -6.12 -12.60 -9.64
C LEU A 30 -5.87 -14.03 -10.13
N LEU A 31 -6.90 -14.75 -10.55
CA LEU A 31 -6.77 -16.10 -11.10
C LEU A 31 -5.96 -16.13 -12.41
N MET A 32 -6.04 -15.09 -13.22
CA MET A 32 -5.20 -14.87 -14.40
C MET A 32 -3.77 -14.43 -14.03
N GLN A 33 -3.45 -14.30 -12.75
CA GLN A 33 -2.14 -13.91 -12.22
C GLN A 33 -1.63 -12.55 -12.71
N LEU A 34 -2.52 -11.62 -13.07
CA LEU A 34 -2.09 -10.30 -13.56
C LEU A 34 -1.17 -9.56 -12.58
N PRO A 35 -1.40 -9.58 -11.24
CA PRO A 35 -0.48 -8.93 -10.31
C PRO A 35 0.93 -9.53 -10.26
N ALA A 36 1.14 -10.78 -10.71
CA ALA A 36 2.47 -11.40 -10.72
C ALA A 36 3.42 -10.81 -11.78
N ASN A 37 2.87 -10.11 -12.78
CA ASN A 37 3.62 -9.48 -13.86
C ASN A 37 3.78 -7.96 -13.65
N THR A 38 3.72 -7.50 -12.40
CA THR A 38 3.85 -6.09 -12.03
C THR A 38 5.27 -5.75 -11.59
N PHE A 39 5.58 -4.44 -11.51
CA PHE A 39 6.92 -3.95 -11.17
C PHE A 39 7.52 -4.59 -9.93
N ASP A 40 6.82 -4.51 -8.80
CA ASP A 40 7.35 -4.94 -7.50
C ASP A 40 7.01 -6.40 -7.16
N ALA A 41 6.26 -7.13 -8.01
CA ALA A 41 5.77 -8.47 -7.69
C ALA A 41 6.91 -9.47 -7.43
N ASN A 42 7.89 -9.52 -8.32
CA ASN A 42 9.02 -10.43 -8.20
C ASN A 42 9.88 -10.11 -6.97
N PHE A 43 10.05 -8.82 -6.66
CA PHE A 43 10.70 -8.38 -5.42
C PHE A 43 9.96 -8.91 -4.18
N HIS A 44 8.65 -8.70 -4.09
CA HIS A 44 7.85 -9.18 -2.97
C HIS A 44 7.84 -10.72 -2.87
N MET A 45 7.78 -11.42 -3.98
CA MET A 45 7.88 -12.87 -4.01
C MET A 45 9.26 -13.37 -3.57
N SER A 46 10.35 -12.71 -3.97
CA SER A 46 11.71 -13.09 -3.56
C SER A 46 11.94 -12.89 -2.06
N MET A 47 11.37 -11.82 -1.48
CA MET A 47 11.38 -11.60 -0.04
C MET A 47 10.60 -12.70 0.70
N ALA A 48 9.45 -13.08 0.19
CA ALA A 48 8.59 -14.11 0.78
C ALA A 48 9.23 -15.51 0.66
N GLU A 49 9.89 -15.81 -0.46
CA GLU A 49 10.63 -17.06 -0.66
C GLU A 49 11.71 -17.24 0.40
N HIS A 50 12.43 -16.15 0.72
CA HIS A 50 13.40 -16.20 1.79
C HIS A 50 12.76 -16.52 3.15
N TYR A 51 11.60 -15.91 3.51
CA TYR A 51 10.88 -16.26 4.74
C TYR A 51 10.38 -17.71 4.74
N ALA A 52 10.00 -18.26 3.59
CA ALA A 52 9.56 -19.66 3.52
C ALA A 52 10.65 -20.64 3.94
N HIS A 53 11.93 -20.33 3.72
CA HIS A 53 13.06 -21.20 4.03
C HIS A 53 13.88 -20.75 5.24
N HIS A 54 13.86 -19.45 5.57
CA HIS A 54 14.73 -18.82 6.57
C HIS A 54 13.97 -17.88 7.51
N TRP A 55 12.83 -18.32 8.05
CA TRP A 55 11.87 -17.51 8.80
C TRP A 55 12.48 -16.64 9.92
N PHE A 56 13.46 -17.15 10.66
CA PHE A 56 14.12 -16.46 11.76
C PHE A 56 15.51 -15.91 11.41
N ASN A 57 15.96 -16.11 10.18
CA ASN A 57 17.22 -15.54 9.70
C ASN A 57 16.93 -14.48 8.63
N PRO A 58 16.93 -13.19 8.97
CA PRO A 58 16.61 -12.15 8.02
C PRO A 58 17.76 -11.82 7.05
N TRP A 59 18.90 -12.50 7.15
CA TRP A 59 20.05 -12.27 6.26
C TRP A 59 19.86 -13.00 4.93
N ASN A 60 19.58 -12.24 3.86
CA ASN A 60 19.33 -12.77 2.53
C ASN A 60 20.55 -12.61 1.62
N LEU A 61 21.11 -13.72 1.12
CA LEU A 61 22.28 -13.75 0.24
C LEU A 61 21.93 -13.58 -1.24
N LYS A 62 20.65 -13.64 -1.61
CA LYS A 62 20.19 -13.61 -3.01
C LYS A 62 20.16 -12.20 -3.62
N SER A 63 20.61 -11.18 -2.86
CA SER A 63 20.74 -9.80 -3.33
C SER A 63 21.89 -9.09 -2.63
N PHE A 64 22.59 -8.20 -3.32
CA PHE A 64 23.68 -7.33 -2.84
C PHE A 64 24.78 -8.06 -2.06
N ALA A 65 25.08 -9.31 -2.44
CA ALA A 65 25.98 -10.20 -1.73
C ALA A 65 25.59 -10.46 -0.27
N GLY A 66 24.40 -10.10 0.11
CA GLY A 66 23.78 -10.22 1.41
C GLY A 66 23.22 -8.90 1.94
N PHE A 67 21.98 -8.92 2.38
CA PHE A 67 21.32 -7.80 3.06
C PHE A 67 20.37 -8.29 4.13
N SER A 68 20.02 -7.41 5.07
CA SER A 68 19.03 -7.75 6.10
C SER A 68 17.62 -7.39 5.66
N GLN A 69 16.72 -8.36 5.64
CA GLN A 69 15.29 -8.12 5.40
C GLN A 69 14.62 -7.35 6.54
N THR A 70 15.30 -7.07 7.66
CA THR A 70 14.76 -6.15 8.68
C THR A 70 14.64 -4.71 8.20
N THR A 71 15.19 -4.39 7.04
CA THR A 71 15.07 -3.08 6.38
C THR A 71 13.72 -2.82 5.71
N TYR A 72 12.84 -3.84 5.62
CA TYR A 72 11.50 -3.73 5.04
C TYR A 72 10.46 -4.44 5.92
N PRO A 73 9.25 -3.88 6.17
CA PRO A 73 8.22 -4.50 7.01
C PRO A 73 7.84 -5.91 6.53
N PRO A 74 7.80 -6.93 7.42
CA PRO A 74 7.82 -8.32 6.99
C PRO A 74 6.44 -8.94 6.76
N LEU A 75 5.37 -8.38 7.35
CA LEU A 75 4.09 -9.08 7.52
C LEU A 75 3.49 -9.61 6.22
N VAL A 76 3.52 -8.81 5.16
CA VAL A 76 2.98 -9.23 3.85
C VAL A 76 3.76 -10.42 3.31
N HIS A 77 5.08 -10.36 3.36
CA HIS A 77 5.97 -11.44 2.91
C HIS A 77 5.84 -12.71 3.75
N GLN A 78 5.65 -12.55 5.07
CA GLN A 78 5.41 -13.66 5.98
C GLN A 78 4.12 -14.40 5.63
N TRP A 79 3.02 -13.68 5.35
CA TRP A 79 1.77 -14.32 4.92
C TRP A 79 1.91 -14.98 3.55
N ILE A 80 2.59 -14.35 2.59
CA ILE A 80 2.89 -14.99 1.29
C ILE A 80 3.68 -16.28 1.53
N ALA A 81 4.71 -16.26 2.38
CA ALA A 81 5.52 -17.43 2.72
C ALA A 81 4.69 -18.56 3.35
N VAL A 82 3.80 -18.24 4.28
CA VAL A 82 2.89 -19.25 4.88
C VAL A 82 2.01 -19.92 3.82
N PHE A 83 1.39 -19.13 2.95
CA PHE A 83 0.53 -19.69 1.91
C PHE A 83 1.33 -20.39 0.81
N SER A 84 2.56 -19.97 0.53
CA SER A 84 3.40 -20.60 -0.50
C SER A 84 3.70 -22.07 -0.22
N HIS A 85 3.74 -22.49 1.04
CA HIS A 85 3.92 -23.89 1.41
C HIS A 85 2.75 -24.80 0.98
N VAL A 86 1.57 -24.23 0.75
CA VAL A 86 0.36 -24.99 0.39
C VAL A 86 0.01 -24.84 -1.08
N ILE A 87 0.09 -23.63 -1.61
CA ILE A 87 -0.41 -23.30 -2.97
C ILE A 87 0.68 -22.76 -3.92
N GLY A 88 1.94 -22.74 -3.48
CA GLY A 88 3.05 -22.19 -4.26
C GLY A 88 3.17 -20.66 -4.15
N LEU A 89 4.36 -20.15 -4.50
CA LEU A 89 4.76 -18.76 -4.24
C LEU A 89 3.85 -17.74 -4.95
N THR A 90 3.60 -17.93 -6.24
CA THR A 90 2.76 -17.02 -7.04
C THR A 90 1.33 -16.97 -6.52
N PHE A 91 0.71 -18.13 -6.25
CA PHE A 91 -0.65 -18.16 -5.71
C PHE A 91 -0.73 -17.66 -4.28
N GLY A 92 0.31 -17.85 -3.46
CA GLY A 92 0.44 -17.23 -2.13
C GLY A 92 0.44 -15.71 -2.22
N PHE A 93 1.20 -15.14 -3.17
CA PHE A 93 1.19 -13.71 -3.47
C PHE A 93 -0.20 -13.23 -3.91
N MET A 94 -0.86 -13.95 -4.87
CA MET A 94 -2.22 -13.60 -5.32
C MET A 94 -3.24 -13.62 -4.17
N LEU A 95 -3.14 -14.59 -3.27
CA LEU A 95 -4.07 -14.70 -2.14
C LEU A 95 -3.93 -13.53 -1.17
N VAL A 96 -2.70 -13.14 -0.81
CA VAL A 96 -2.46 -12.01 0.09
C VAL A 96 -2.88 -10.69 -0.57
N GLN A 97 -2.57 -10.50 -1.86
CA GLN A 97 -3.04 -9.36 -2.65
C GLN A 97 -4.58 -9.30 -2.67
N GLY A 98 -5.24 -10.44 -2.91
CA GLY A 98 -6.69 -10.56 -2.92
C GLY A 98 -7.33 -10.24 -1.56
N ILE A 99 -6.72 -10.68 -0.46
CA ILE A 99 -7.16 -10.30 0.90
C ILE A 99 -7.06 -8.78 1.08
N GLY A 100 -5.95 -8.14 0.69
CA GLY A 100 -5.78 -6.70 0.76
C GLY A 100 -6.85 -5.95 -0.04
N ILE A 101 -7.12 -6.37 -1.28
CA ILE A 101 -8.16 -5.83 -2.15
C ILE A 101 -9.56 -6.02 -1.55
N LEU A 102 -9.85 -7.18 -0.95
CA LEU A 102 -11.14 -7.48 -0.36
C LEU A 102 -11.42 -6.64 0.91
N LEU A 103 -10.40 -6.41 1.72
CA LEU A 103 -10.51 -5.61 2.94
C LEU A 103 -10.70 -4.12 2.65
N LEU A 104 -10.26 -3.62 1.49
CA LEU A 104 -10.34 -2.19 1.14
C LEU A 104 -11.78 -1.64 1.16
N PRO A 105 -12.76 -2.20 0.41
CA PRO A 105 -14.13 -1.68 0.43
C PRO A 105 -14.80 -1.86 1.80
N ILE A 106 -14.43 -2.88 2.57
CA ILE A 106 -14.88 -3.04 3.95
C ILE A 106 -14.36 -1.89 4.82
N GLY A 107 -13.07 -1.57 4.71
CA GLY A 107 -12.43 -0.45 5.40
C GLY A 107 -13.07 0.89 5.00
N ILE A 108 -13.29 1.12 3.71
CA ILE A 108 -13.97 2.33 3.20
C ILE A 108 -15.39 2.44 3.72
N PHE A 109 -16.16 1.35 3.79
CA PHE A 109 -17.51 1.38 4.36
C PHE A 109 -17.52 1.92 5.79
N TYR A 110 -16.69 1.36 6.67
CA TYR A 110 -16.64 1.77 8.07
C TYR A 110 -15.99 3.14 8.26
N PHE A 111 -14.98 3.48 7.49
CA PHE A 111 -14.38 4.82 7.49
C PHE A 111 -15.39 5.88 7.03
N ALA A 112 -16.09 5.65 5.92
CA ALA A 112 -17.06 6.61 5.39
C ALA A 112 -18.22 6.82 6.36
N LYS A 113 -18.67 5.80 7.11
CA LYS A 113 -19.74 5.93 8.13
C LYS A 113 -19.44 6.94 9.24
N ILE A 114 -18.18 7.29 9.46
CA ILE A 114 -17.81 8.34 10.43
C ILE A 114 -18.23 9.72 9.93
N TRP A 115 -18.18 9.92 8.60
CA TRP A 115 -18.36 11.22 7.96
C TRP A 115 -19.77 11.41 7.41
N VAL A 116 -20.37 10.35 6.87
CA VAL A 116 -21.59 10.37 6.07
C VAL A 116 -22.58 9.29 6.49
N SER A 117 -23.82 9.35 5.97
CA SER A 117 -24.85 8.33 6.24
C SER A 117 -24.42 6.93 5.81
N GLU A 118 -24.99 5.90 6.41
CA GLU A 118 -24.69 4.50 6.08
C GLU A 118 -24.96 4.17 4.61
N ARG A 119 -26.00 4.78 4.03
CA ARG A 119 -26.33 4.63 2.63
C ARG A 119 -25.23 5.25 1.74
N ALA A 120 -24.75 6.46 2.04
CA ALA A 120 -23.65 7.08 1.33
C ALA A 120 -22.34 6.27 1.50
N ALA A 121 -22.06 5.77 2.72
CA ALA A 121 -20.92 4.92 2.97
C ALA A 121 -20.96 3.61 2.16
N SER A 122 -22.15 3.02 1.95
CA SER A 122 -22.28 1.82 1.12
C SER A 122 -22.00 2.08 -0.36
N TYR A 123 -22.39 3.25 -0.89
CA TYR A 123 -22.04 3.65 -2.25
C TYR A 123 -20.55 4.00 -2.40
N ALA A 124 -19.94 4.63 -1.38
CA ALA A 124 -18.51 4.88 -1.33
C ALA A 124 -17.72 3.56 -1.38
N ALA A 125 -18.13 2.57 -0.58
CA ALA A 125 -17.53 1.24 -0.55
C ALA A 125 -17.72 0.48 -1.87
N PHE A 126 -18.89 0.57 -2.50
CA PHE A 126 -19.11 -0.03 -3.82
C PHE A 126 -18.21 0.63 -4.88
N GLY A 127 -18.14 1.97 -4.90
CA GLY A 127 -17.26 2.70 -5.82
C GLY A 127 -15.77 2.34 -5.65
N SER A 128 -15.32 2.07 -4.41
CA SER A 128 -13.92 1.74 -4.13
C SER A 128 -13.41 0.47 -4.82
N ILE A 129 -14.31 -0.43 -5.23
CA ILE A 129 -13.96 -1.64 -5.99
C ILE A 129 -13.32 -1.28 -7.33
N PHE A 130 -13.80 -0.22 -7.97
CA PHE A 130 -13.52 0.10 -9.37
C PHE A 130 -12.60 1.32 -9.56
N ILE A 131 -11.97 1.82 -8.49
CA ILE A 131 -11.10 2.99 -8.60
C ILE A 131 -9.82 2.68 -9.38
N GLY A 132 -9.49 3.56 -10.32
CA GLY A 132 -8.31 3.39 -11.17
C GLY A 132 -6.99 3.37 -10.38
N SER A 133 -6.92 4.09 -9.27
CA SER A 133 -5.73 4.10 -8.41
C SER A 133 -5.45 2.76 -7.73
N LEU A 134 -6.49 1.98 -7.36
CA LEU A 134 -6.31 0.60 -6.91
C LEU A 134 -5.81 -0.29 -8.04
N CYS A 135 -6.38 -0.11 -9.25
CA CYS A 135 -5.97 -0.88 -10.42
C CYS A 135 -4.51 -0.61 -10.79
N LEU A 136 -4.04 0.64 -10.70
CA LEU A 136 -2.63 1.00 -10.90
C LEU A 136 -1.72 0.26 -9.91
N LEU A 137 -1.98 0.39 -8.61
CA LEU A 137 -1.16 -0.23 -7.57
C LEU A 137 -1.19 -1.78 -7.63
N ALA A 138 -2.33 -2.38 -8.01
CA ALA A 138 -2.52 -3.82 -8.00
C ALA A 138 -2.05 -4.52 -9.29
N TYR A 139 -2.20 -3.87 -10.45
CA TYR A 139 -2.03 -4.53 -11.76
C TYR A 139 -0.91 -3.95 -12.62
N GLN A 140 -0.20 -2.93 -12.12
CA GLN A 140 1.00 -2.42 -12.76
C GLN A 140 2.17 -2.27 -11.79
N ASP A 141 1.99 -1.56 -10.67
CA ASP A 141 3.10 -1.24 -9.77
C ASP A 141 3.46 -2.41 -8.83
N GLY A 142 2.51 -3.30 -8.50
CA GLY A 142 2.73 -4.43 -7.59
C GLY A 142 2.83 -4.03 -6.12
N GLN A 143 2.27 -2.89 -5.72
CA GLN A 143 2.41 -2.32 -4.38
C GLN A 143 1.53 -3.01 -3.33
N ILE A 144 1.68 -4.32 -3.17
CA ILE A 144 0.92 -5.15 -2.24
C ILE A 144 1.01 -4.64 -0.79
N GLY A 145 2.20 -4.20 -0.34
CA GLY A 145 2.40 -3.64 0.99
C GLY A 145 1.54 -2.40 1.24
N THR A 146 1.46 -1.48 0.28
CA THR A 146 0.63 -0.27 0.35
C THR A 146 -0.86 -0.61 0.41
N ILE A 147 -1.33 -1.55 -0.43
CA ILE A 147 -2.75 -1.97 -0.47
C ILE A 147 -3.14 -2.63 0.86
N CYS A 148 -2.39 -3.62 1.32
CA CYS A 148 -2.69 -4.34 2.57
C CYS A 148 -2.66 -3.41 3.79
N ALA A 149 -1.62 -2.58 3.92
CA ALA A 149 -1.50 -1.64 5.03
C ALA A 149 -2.60 -0.59 5.02
N THR A 150 -2.97 -0.02 3.85
CA THR A 150 -4.06 0.95 3.74
C THR A 150 -5.39 0.32 4.13
N SER A 151 -5.68 -0.89 3.66
CA SER A 151 -6.92 -1.61 3.97
C SER A 151 -7.06 -1.89 5.48
N LEU A 152 -5.98 -2.37 6.12
CA LEU A 152 -5.93 -2.56 7.57
C LEU A 152 -6.07 -1.23 8.32
N PHE A 153 -5.37 -0.21 7.88
CA PHE A 153 -5.40 1.11 8.51
C PHE A 153 -6.80 1.73 8.47
N LEU A 154 -7.50 1.67 7.35
CA LEU A 154 -8.89 2.13 7.24
C LEU A 154 -9.83 1.40 8.23
N LEU A 155 -9.58 0.11 8.50
CA LEU A 155 -10.32 -0.65 9.51
C LEU A 155 -10.00 -0.20 10.95
N ALA A 156 -8.83 0.37 11.22
CA ALA A 156 -8.47 0.91 12.54
C ALA A 156 -9.20 2.22 12.85
N LEU A 157 -9.44 3.08 11.85
CA LEU A 157 -9.95 4.44 12.03
C LEU A 157 -11.27 4.52 12.81
N PRO A 158 -12.29 3.67 12.58
CA PRO A 158 -13.54 3.69 13.35
C PRO A 158 -13.33 3.38 14.84
N PHE A 159 -12.37 2.53 15.18
CA PHE A 159 -12.05 2.22 16.57
C PHE A 159 -11.34 3.39 17.24
N ILE A 160 -10.41 4.05 16.53
CA ILE A 160 -9.74 5.27 16.99
C ILE A 160 -10.77 6.36 17.27
N TYR A 161 -11.68 6.62 16.33
CA TYR A 161 -12.75 7.60 16.49
C TYR A 161 -13.62 7.31 17.72
N ARG A 162 -14.14 6.08 17.84
CA ARG A 162 -15.00 5.69 18.97
C ARG A 162 -14.27 5.76 20.31
N TYR A 163 -13.00 5.37 20.37
CA TYR A 163 -12.20 5.52 21.57
C TYR A 163 -12.07 7.00 21.99
N VAL A 164 -11.81 7.89 21.05
CA VAL A 164 -11.70 9.32 21.38
C VAL A 164 -13.03 9.88 21.88
N VAL A 165 -14.14 9.55 21.23
CA VAL A 165 -15.49 10.04 21.58
C VAL A 165 -16.02 9.35 22.85
N GLN A 166 -16.00 8.02 22.91
CA GLN A 166 -16.69 7.23 23.94
C GLN A 166 -15.77 6.71 25.07
N GLY A 167 -14.45 6.66 24.86
CA GLY A 167 -13.48 6.20 25.85
C GLY A 167 -13.47 4.69 26.12
N LYS A 168 -14.07 3.87 25.25
CA LYS A 168 -14.19 2.42 25.46
C LYS A 168 -12.84 1.73 25.28
N SER A 169 -12.39 0.98 26.31
CA SER A 169 -11.11 0.24 26.27
C SER A 169 -11.03 -0.79 25.14
N TRP A 170 -12.17 -1.40 24.76
CA TRP A 170 -12.19 -2.36 23.65
C TRP A 170 -11.84 -1.69 22.31
N ASP A 171 -12.34 -0.47 22.06
CA ASP A 171 -12.00 0.29 20.87
C ASP A 171 -10.53 0.73 20.86
N LEU A 172 -9.96 1.06 22.04
CA LEU A 172 -8.53 1.29 22.18
C LEU A 172 -7.71 0.06 21.77
N ILE A 173 -8.03 -1.10 22.34
CA ILE A 173 -7.28 -2.35 22.11
C ILE A 173 -7.33 -2.74 20.63
N LEU A 174 -8.53 -2.75 20.02
CA LEU A 174 -8.67 -3.08 18.59
C LEU A 174 -8.00 -2.05 17.69
N GLY A 175 -8.15 -0.75 17.98
CA GLY A 175 -7.49 0.30 17.24
C GLY A 175 -5.96 0.15 17.26
N LEU A 176 -5.38 -0.14 18.43
CA LEU A 176 -3.94 -0.38 18.60
C LEU A 176 -3.48 -1.64 17.85
N ALA A 177 -4.17 -2.76 18.03
CA ALA A 177 -3.80 -4.03 17.40
C ALA A 177 -3.79 -3.92 15.87
N ILE A 178 -4.85 -3.34 15.28
CA ILE A 178 -4.94 -3.15 13.83
C ILE A 178 -3.88 -2.15 13.33
N SER A 179 -3.62 -1.06 14.06
CA SER A 179 -2.60 -0.07 13.69
C SER A 179 -1.19 -0.67 13.71
N CYS A 180 -0.85 -1.47 14.71
CA CYS A 180 0.43 -2.20 14.77
C CYS A 180 0.56 -3.21 13.62
N THR A 181 -0.52 -3.91 13.28
CA THR A 181 -0.56 -4.85 12.15
C THR A 181 -0.38 -4.10 10.81
N ALA A 182 -1.01 -2.95 10.65
CA ALA A 182 -0.83 -2.11 9.46
C ALA A 182 0.62 -1.59 9.32
N ALA A 183 1.27 -1.23 10.44
CA ALA A 183 2.68 -0.84 10.44
C ALA A 183 3.60 -1.99 10.04
N ALA A 184 3.32 -3.21 10.53
CA ALA A 184 4.04 -4.43 10.16
C ALA A 184 3.87 -4.80 8.68
N ALA A 185 2.77 -4.38 8.05
CA ALA A 185 2.54 -4.57 6.62
C ALA A 185 3.29 -3.53 5.77
N HIS A 186 3.23 -2.23 6.12
CA HIS A 186 3.97 -1.17 5.42
C HIS A 186 4.05 0.12 6.25
N HIS A 187 5.23 0.40 6.79
CA HIS A 187 5.44 1.53 7.71
C HIS A 187 5.24 2.92 7.06
N ALA A 188 5.62 3.09 5.78
CA ALA A 188 5.45 4.36 5.08
C ALA A 188 3.96 4.72 4.90
N THR A 189 3.09 3.75 4.62
CA THR A 189 1.63 3.94 4.56
C THR A 189 1.09 4.46 5.89
N LEU A 190 1.56 3.93 7.02
CA LEU A 190 1.11 4.39 8.32
C LEU A 190 1.55 5.83 8.60
N LEU A 191 2.80 6.18 8.28
CA LEU A 191 3.32 7.54 8.47
C LEU A 191 2.45 8.59 7.76
N PHE A 192 2.19 8.39 6.47
CA PHE A 192 1.33 9.29 5.70
C PHE A 192 -0.15 9.16 6.08
N GLY A 193 -0.59 7.98 6.48
CA GLY A 193 -1.93 7.73 7.00
C GLY A 193 -2.24 8.57 8.25
N ILE A 194 -1.27 8.78 9.14
CA ILE A 194 -1.41 9.67 10.30
C ILE A 194 -1.72 11.10 9.82
N VAL A 195 -0.98 11.59 8.83
CA VAL A 195 -1.16 12.96 8.31
C VAL A 195 -2.51 13.14 7.63
N PHE A 196 -2.85 12.25 6.68
CA PHE A 196 -4.01 12.46 5.80
C PHE A 196 -5.33 11.95 6.38
N PHE A 197 -5.30 10.95 7.26
CA PHE A 197 -6.52 10.31 7.79
C PHE A 197 -6.69 10.51 9.30
N VAL A 198 -5.67 10.23 10.12
CA VAL A 198 -5.82 10.30 11.59
C VAL A 198 -5.96 11.74 12.06
N THR A 199 -5.19 12.68 11.53
CA THR A 199 -5.26 14.09 11.94
C THR A 199 -6.65 14.69 11.68
N PRO A 200 -7.24 14.59 10.47
CA PRO A 200 -8.61 15.02 10.25
C PRO A 200 -9.63 14.31 11.15
N LEU A 201 -9.46 13.00 11.35
CA LEU A 201 -10.33 12.18 12.17
C LEU A 201 -10.29 12.58 13.64
N ALA A 202 -9.10 12.81 14.20
CA ALA A 202 -8.91 13.23 15.57
C ALA A 202 -9.57 14.60 15.83
N TYR A 203 -9.40 15.53 14.88
CA TYR A 203 -10.09 16.82 14.95
C TYR A 203 -11.61 16.65 14.97
N LEU A 204 -12.18 15.83 14.04
CA LEU A 204 -13.62 15.55 14.03
C LEU A 204 -14.07 14.92 15.35
N ALA A 205 -13.35 13.92 15.86
CA ALA A 205 -13.70 13.23 17.10
C ALA A 205 -13.73 14.17 18.31
N ILE A 206 -12.81 15.16 18.37
CA ILE A 206 -12.81 16.20 19.41
C ILE A 206 -14.03 17.11 19.28
N VAL A 207 -14.39 17.51 18.05
CA VAL A 207 -15.57 18.36 17.80
C VAL A 207 -16.86 17.61 18.16
N ASP A 208 -16.99 16.37 17.74
CA ASP A 208 -18.17 15.54 18.01
C ASP A 208 -18.30 15.25 19.52
N TYR A 209 -17.18 14.95 20.20
CA TYR A 209 -17.18 14.79 21.66
C TYR A 209 -17.76 16.02 22.37
N ARG A 210 -17.32 17.23 21.97
CA ARG A 210 -17.84 18.47 22.56
C ARG A 210 -19.32 18.71 22.29
N ALA A 211 -19.82 18.26 21.13
CA ALA A 211 -21.22 18.37 20.80
C ALA A 211 -22.09 17.39 21.61
N GLU A 212 -21.58 16.16 21.86
CA GLU A 212 -22.27 15.14 22.67
C GLU A 212 -22.17 15.39 24.19
N HIS A 213 -21.15 16.11 24.66
CA HIS A 213 -20.90 16.37 26.08
C HIS A 213 -20.73 17.89 26.36
N PRO A 214 -21.81 18.67 26.23
CA PRO A 214 -21.77 20.10 26.49
C PRO A 214 -21.43 20.38 27.97
N GLY A 215 -20.35 21.17 28.20
CA GLY A 215 -19.88 21.48 29.54
C GLY A 215 -18.68 20.67 30.04
N GLU A 216 -18.36 19.55 29.39
CA GLU A 216 -17.13 18.82 29.71
C GLU A 216 -15.89 19.44 29.08
N SER A 217 -14.74 19.20 29.73
CA SER A 217 -13.45 19.76 29.29
C SER A 217 -12.96 19.13 27.99
N ILE A 218 -12.50 19.96 27.06
CA ILE A 218 -11.81 19.53 25.83
C ILE A 218 -10.55 18.67 26.13
N ALA A 219 -10.00 18.78 27.34
CA ALA A 219 -8.84 18.00 27.76
C ALA A 219 -9.11 16.48 27.73
N VAL A 220 -10.38 16.06 27.89
CA VAL A 220 -10.74 14.62 27.88
C VAL A 220 -10.47 13.97 26.54
N PRO A 221 -11.09 14.40 25.41
CA PRO A 221 -10.81 13.79 24.12
C PRO A 221 -9.37 14.04 23.65
N VAL A 222 -8.77 15.20 23.93
CA VAL A 222 -7.37 15.46 23.62
C VAL A 222 -6.43 14.48 24.34
N ARG A 223 -6.65 14.22 25.63
CA ARG A 223 -5.90 13.23 26.39
C ARG A 223 -6.04 11.83 25.77
N ARG A 224 -7.24 11.44 25.33
CA ARG A 224 -7.46 10.15 24.66
C ARG A 224 -6.69 10.06 23.33
N VAL A 225 -6.66 11.13 22.52
CA VAL A 225 -5.85 11.18 21.29
C VAL A 225 -4.37 11.00 21.61
N VAL A 226 -3.86 11.74 22.61
CA VAL A 226 -2.45 11.66 23.03
C VAL A 226 -2.10 10.27 23.56
N TRP A 227 -2.96 9.69 24.40
CA TRP A 227 -2.76 8.33 24.92
C TRP A 227 -2.78 7.27 23.81
N PHE A 228 -3.73 7.36 22.88
CA PHE A 228 -3.76 6.46 21.73
C PHE A 228 -2.46 6.59 20.92
N GLY A 229 -2.05 7.81 20.60
CA GLY A 229 -0.83 8.07 19.84
C GLY A 229 0.43 7.54 20.53
N ALA A 230 0.55 7.76 21.84
CA ALA A 230 1.69 7.28 22.64
C ALA A 230 1.74 5.74 22.67
N LEU A 231 0.61 5.08 22.95
CA LEU A 231 0.54 3.63 22.98
C LEU A 231 0.75 2.99 21.59
N ALA A 232 0.20 3.60 20.53
CA ALA A 232 0.45 3.17 19.16
C ALA A 232 1.92 3.35 18.80
N GLY A 233 2.53 4.48 19.15
CA GLY A 233 3.96 4.73 18.93
C GLY A 233 4.85 3.68 19.61
N VAL A 234 4.59 3.38 20.88
CA VAL A 234 5.30 2.32 21.60
C VAL A 234 5.07 0.95 20.97
N GLY A 235 3.83 0.62 20.63
CA GLY A 235 3.50 -0.66 19.99
C GLY A 235 4.22 -0.82 18.64
N ILE A 236 4.20 0.21 17.80
CA ILE A 236 4.88 0.21 16.49
C ILE A 236 6.40 0.12 16.66
N LEU A 237 6.96 0.85 17.66
CA LEU A 237 8.39 0.76 17.98
C LEU A 237 8.77 -0.67 18.37
N ILE A 238 7.98 -1.35 19.18
CA ILE A 238 8.21 -2.75 19.55
C ILE A 238 8.11 -3.66 18.31
N VAL A 239 7.06 -3.53 17.51
CA VAL A 239 6.81 -4.38 16.34
C VAL A 239 7.92 -4.25 15.29
N LEU A 240 8.44 -3.05 15.11
CA LEU A 240 9.46 -2.73 14.10
C LEU A 240 10.84 -2.47 14.74
N LEU A 241 11.10 -2.90 15.98
CA LEU A 241 12.35 -2.60 16.69
C LEU A 241 13.61 -2.99 15.90
N PRO A 242 13.73 -4.18 15.27
CA PRO A 242 14.89 -4.51 14.46
C PRO A 242 15.13 -3.54 13.30
N TYR A 243 14.07 -3.05 12.65
CA TYR A 243 14.15 -2.01 11.62
C TYR A 243 14.76 -0.70 12.17
N PHE A 244 14.26 -0.21 13.30
CA PHE A 244 14.79 1.02 13.90
C PHE A 244 16.24 0.87 14.36
N LEU A 245 16.60 -0.30 14.89
CA LEU A 245 17.97 -0.55 15.34
C LEU A 245 18.98 -0.55 14.19
N ILE A 246 18.62 -1.13 13.04
CA ILE A 246 19.51 -1.11 11.87
C ILE A 246 19.63 0.31 11.31
N MET A 247 18.52 1.09 11.29
CA MET A 247 18.53 2.48 10.86
C MET A 247 19.40 3.39 11.73
N LEU A 248 19.47 3.12 13.05
CA LEU A 248 20.32 3.88 13.97
C LEU A 248 21.80 3.55 13.81
N LYS A 249 22.14 2.27 13.49
CA LYS A 249 23.53 1.83 13.35
C LYS A 249 24.15 2.19 12.01
N ASP A 250 23.40 2.02 10.96
CA ASP A 250 23.82 2.30 9.59
C ASP A 250 22.62 2.76 8.77
N PRO A 251 22.32 4.06 8.83
CA PRO A 251 21.16 4.61 8.12
C PRO A 251 21.29 4.30 6.64
N ILE A 252 20.22 3.75 6.06
CA ILE A 252 20.13 3.46 4.64
C ILE A 252 20.39 4.75 3.86
N ARG A 253 21.46 4.74 3.06
CA ARG A 253 21.73 5.82 2.12
C ARG A 253 20.83 5.63 0.92
N GLN A 254 19.71 6.34 0.93
CA GLN A 254 18.79 6.35 -0.21
C GLN A 254 19.48 6.95 -1.43
N VAL A 255 19.30 6.30 -2.58
CA VAL A 255 19.67 6.84 -3.88
C VAL A 255 18.44 7.47 -4.50
N PRO A 256 18.54 8.60 -5.18
CA PRO A 256 17.46 9.11 -6.01
C PRO A 256 16.97 8.02 -6.97
N ILE A 257 15.67 7.74 -6.94
CA ILE A 257 15.05 6.77 -7.84
C ILE A 257 14.38 7.57 -8.96
N PRO A 258 14.81 7.48 -10.22
CA PRO A 258 14.07 8.08 -11.33
C PRO A 258 12.65 7.50 -11.37
N HIS A 259 11.63 8.36 -11.28
CA HIS A 259 10.25 7.88 -11.28
C HIS A 259 9.30 8.96 -11.83
N ALA A 260 8.59 8.62 -12.89
CA ALA A 260 7.75 9.56 -13.63
C ALA A 260 6.53 10.09 -12.83
N SER A 261 6.16 9.44 -11.73
CA SER A 261 5.12 9.98 -10.83
C SER A 261 5.52 11.32 -10.16
N ARG A 262 6.79 11.72 -10.26
CA ARG A 262 7.31 13.02 -9.78
C ARG A 262 7.48 14.06 -10.88
N ASP A 263 7.14 13.72 -12.11
CA ASP A 263 7.26 14.65 -13.23
C ASP A 263 6.19 15.75 -13.16
N ASN A 264 6.43 16.82 -13.92
CA ASN A 264 5.43 17.86 -14.13
C ASN A 264 4.40 17.36 -15.16
N PHE A 265 3.19 17.07 -14.71
CA PHE A 265 2.13 16.48 -15.55
C PHE A 265 1.57 17.40 -16.61
N ILE A 266 1.82 18.74 -16.51
CA ILE A 266 1.47 19.69 -17.56
C ILE A 266 2.52 19.65 -18.68
N GLN A 267 3.80 19.52 -18.31
CA GLN A 267 4.90 19.44 -19.27
C GLN A 267 5.01 18.05 -19.90
N GLN A 268 4.61 17.01 -19.15
CA GLN A 268 4.62 15.61 -19.59
C GLN A 268 3.22 14.99 -19.45
N PRO A 269 2.28 15.31 -20.36
CA PRO A 269 0.87 14.93 -20.24
C PRO A 269 0.63 13.43 -20.16
N ILE A 270 1.50 12.61 -20.76
CA ILE A 270 1.37 11.14 -20.69
C ILE A 270 1.48 10.63 -19.25
N TRP A 271 2.38 11.20 -18.44
CA TRP A 271 2.52 10.87 -17.04
C TRP A 271 1.36 11.41 -16.20
N GLY A 272 0.81 12.58 -16.58
CA GLY A 272 -0.41 13.12 -16.01
C GLY A 272 -1.61 12.21 -16.28
N LEU A 273 -1.74 11.70 -17.51
CA LEU A 273 -2.77 10.71 -17.85
C LEU A 273 -2.60 9.44 -17.02
N HIS A 274 -1.37 8.94 -16.89
CA HIS A 274 -1.07 7.67 -16.23
C HIS A 274 -1.18 7.75 -14.69
N TYR A 275 -0.59 8.75 -14.03
CA TYR A 275 -0.50 8.84 -12.57
C TYR A 275 -1.60 9.67 -11.93
N TRP A 276 -2.42 10.39 -12.71
CA TRP A 276 -3.49 11.21 -12.16
C TRP A 276 -4.85 10.94 -12.82
N VAL A 277 -5.00 11.10 -14.15
CA VAL A 277 -6.31 11.00 -14.81
C VAL A 277 -6.88 9.60 -14.71
N MET A 278 -6.12 8.57 -15.08
CA MET A 278 -6.57 7.18 -15.01
C MET A 278 -6.78 6.70 -13.57
N PRO A 279 -5.90 7.02 -12.59
CA PRO A 279 -6.12 6.69 -11.19
C PRO A 279 -7.33 7.36 -10.54
N PHE A 280 -7.59 8.63 -10.83
CA PHE A 280 -8.81 9.30 -10.36
C PHE A 280 -10.06 8.81 -11.10
N GLY A 281 -9.96 8.59 -12.41
CA GLY A 281 -11.04 8.09 -13.24
C GLY A 281 -12.35 8.85 -13.00
N VAL A 282 -13.42 8.10 -12.74
CA VAL A 282 -14.77 8.63 -12.48
C VAL A 282 -14.81 9.58 -11.27
N VAL A 283 -13.95 9.35 -10.27
CA VAL A 283 -13.92 10.18 -9.04
C VAL A 283 -13.54 11.62 -9.35
N ALA A 284 -12.75 11.87 -10.40
CA ALA A 284 -12.39 13.23 -10.83
C ALA A 284 -13.61 14.11 -11.13
N LEU A 285 -14.69 13.52 -11.65
CA LEU A 285 -15.94 14.23 -11.95
C LEU A 285 -16.63 14.77 -10.69
N ALA A 286 -16.33 14.19 -9.53
CA ALA A 286 -16.90 14.63 -8.25
C ALA A 286 -16.09 15.76 -7.59
N ILE A 287 -14.93 16.16 -8.10
CA ILE A 287 -14.07 17.19 -7.48
C ILE A 287 -14.82 18.50 -7.20
N PRO A 288 -15.62 19.09 -8.12
CA PRO A 288 -16.38 20.30 -7.82
C PRO A 288 -17.37 20.11 -6.66
N TYR A 289 -18.00 18.95 -6.58
CA TYR A 289 -18.90 18.60 -5.48
C TYR A 289 -18.14 18.42 -4.16
N ILE A 290 -16.96 17.80 -4.19
CA ILE A 290 -16.08 17.63 -3.02
C ILE A 290 -15.72 19.00 -2.43
N LEU A 291 -15.34 19.96 -3.28
CA LEU A 291 -15.00 21.32 -2.87
C LEU A 291 -16.22 22.03 -2.25
N TYR A 292 -17.36 21.94 -2.88
CA TYR A 292 -18.59 22.55 -2.39
C TYR A 292 -19.05 21.97 -1.05
N LYS A 293 -19.17 20.64 -0.95
CA LYS A 293 -19.64 19.95 0.25
C LYS A 293 -18.59 19.92 1.37
N GLY A 294 -17.35 19.83 1.03
CA GLY A 294 -16.24 19.87 1.99
C GLY A 294 -16.13 21.21 2.73
N ALA A 295 -16.72 22.29 2.20
CA ALA A 295 -16.81 23.55 2.91
C ALA A 295 -17.74 23.50 4.15
N GLU A 296 -18.61 22.50 4.26
CA GLU A 296 -19.44 22.28 5.44
C GLU A 296 -18.56 21.96 6.67
N LYS A 297 -18.90 22.58 7.81
CA LYS A 297 -18.08 22.56 9.04
C LYS A 297 -17.62 21.15 9.46
N ARG A 298 -18.52 20.16 9.36
CA ARG A 298 -18.24 18.77 9.72
C ARG A 298 -17.28 18.06 8.75
N LEU A 299 -17.35 18.40 7.44
CA LEU A 299 -16.59 17.74 6.38
C LEU A 299 -15.26 18.44 6.06
N ARG A 300 -15.02 19.66 6.60
CA ARG A 300 -13.76 20.41 6.39
C ARG A 300 -12.51 19.62 6.71
N PRO A 301 -12.41 18.86 7.82
CA PRO A 301 -11.21 18.10 8.11
C PRO A 301 -10.92 17.04 7.04
N LEU A 302 -11.98 16.36 6.56
CA LEU A 302 -11.85 15.37 5.47
C LEU A 302 -11.42 16.04 4.16
N LEU A 303 -11.98 17.21 3.84
CA LEU A 303 -11.57 18.01 2.67
C LEU A 303 -10.09 18.41 2.77
N LEU A 304 -9.60 18.82 3.94
CA LEU A 304 -8.19 19.17 4.13
C LEU A 304 -7.29 17.96 3.91
N GLY A 305 -7.64 16.80 4.46
CA GLY A 305 -6.91 15.55 4.19
C GLY A 305 -6.85 15.21 2.70
N PHE A 306 -7.99 15.33 2.02
CA PHE A 306 -8.10 15.17 0.57
C PHE A 306 -7.18 16.14 -0.19
N TYR A 307 -7.20 17.42 0.16
CA TYR A 307 -6.38 18.45 -0.48
C TYR A 307 -4.88 18.17 -0.36
N PHE A 308 -4.43 17.84 0.85
CA PHE A 308 -3.02 17.52 1.05
C PHE A 308 -2.62 16.29 0.24
N ALA A 309 -3.40 15.21 0.29
CA ALA A 309 -3.12 14.02 -0.51
C ALA A 309 -3.17 14.30 -2.03
N LEU A 310 -4.13 15.13 -2.48
CA LEU A 310 -4.26 15.55 -3.87
C LEU A 310 -3.02 16.31 -4.36
N ILE A 311 -2.55 17.29 -3.57
CA ILE A 311 -1.37 18.09 -3.92
C ILE A 311 -0.13 17.20 -4.09
N PHE A 312 0.05 16.23 -3.18
CA PHE A 312 1.13 15.26 -3.32
C PHE A 312 0.92 14.35 -4.53
N GLY A 313 -0.31 13.93 -4.81
CA GLY A 313 -0.66 13.11 -5.98
C GLY A 313 -0.46 13.81 -7.32
N LEU A 314 -0.31 15.14 -7.35
CA LEU A 314 0.04 15.91 -8.54
C LEU A 314 1.56 15.87 -8.87
N GLY A 315 2.34 15.10 -8.11
CA GLY A 315 3.77 14.91 -8.38
C GLY A 315 4.56 16.22 -8.40
N GLY A 316 5.38 16.40 -9.43
CA GLY A 316 6.17 17.61 -9.65
C GLY A 316 5.43 18.76 -10.34
N THR A 317 4.12 18.63 -10.57
CA THR A 317 3.30 19.71 -11.17
C THR A 317 3.23 20.93 -10.25
N THR A 318 3.36 20.72 -8.93
CA THR A 318 3.48 21.80 -7.95
C THR A 318 4.79 21.66 -7.15
N PRO A 319 5.42 22.77 -6.71
CA PRO A 319 6.66 22.71 -5.94
C PRO A 319 6.48 22.26 -4.48
N LEU A 320 5.23 22.24 -3.98
CA LEU A 320 4.91 21.98 -2.57
C LEU A 320 5.43 20.63 -2.06
N PRO A 321 5.25 19.50 -2.76
CA PRO A 321 5.77 18.22 -2.28
C PRO A 321 7.29 18.23 -2.10
N ARG A 322 8.02 18.85 -3.04
CA ARG A 322 9.48 18.96 -2.96
C ARG A 322 9.94 19.83 -1.79
N TRP A 323 9.25 20.95 -1.51
CA TRP A 323 9.56 21.81 -0.38
C TRP A 323 9.30 21.13 0.97
N LEU A 324 8.19 20.39 1.07
CA LEU A 324 7.82 19.71 2.32
C LEU A 324 8.65 18.47 2.60
N LEU A 325 9.00 17.70 1.59
CA LEU A 325 9.71 16.42 1.74
C LEU A 325 11.24 16.57 1.65
N GLY A 326 11.74 17.66 1.06
CA GLY A 326 13.17 17.84 0.87
C GLY A 326 13.81 16.66 0.13
N ARG A 327 14.83 16.03 0.71
CA ARG A 327 15.52 14.87 0.12
C ARG A 327 14.63 13.63 -0.03
N ALA A 328 13.63 13.47 0.82
CA ALA A 328 12.69 12.35 0.71
C ALA A 328 11.85 12.40 -0.58
N TYR A 329 11.71 13.57 -1.20
CA TYR A 329 11.04 13.72 -2.50
C TYR A 329 11.66 12.85 -3.60
N GLU A 330 12.99 12.75 -3.64
CA GLU A 330 13.72 12.02 -4.69
C GLU A 330 13.64 10.48 -4.53
N VAL A 331 13.14 10.01 -3.39
CA VAL A 331 13.08 8.58 -3.04
C VAL A 331 11.66 8.04 -3.04
N LEU A 332 10.68 8.88 -2.69
CA LEU A 332 9.28 8.48 -2.64
C LEU A 332 8.66 8.43 -4.03
N THR A 333 7.80 7.47 -4.27
CA THR A 333 6.96 7.38 -5.44
C THR A 333 5.56 7.94 -5.12
N PHE A 334 4.94 8.67 -6.05
CA PHE A 334 3.81 9.56 -5.75
C PHE A 334 2.44 9.01 -6.13
N GLU A 335 2.36 7.90 -6.85
CA GLU A 335 1.11 7.20 -7.21
C GLU A 335 0.26 6.82 -5.98
N ARG A 336 0.90 6.49 -4.86
CA ARG A 336 0.20 6.18 -3.60
C ARG A 336 -0.54 7.37 -3.00
N PHE A 337 -0.06 8.60 -3.22
CA PHE A 337 -0.77 9.80 -2.77
C PHE A 337 -2.05 10.03 -3.56
N THR A 338 -2.03 9.76 -4.88
CA THR A 338 -3.23 9.75 -5.71
C THR A 338 -4.23 8.71 -5.20
N PHE A 339 -3.77 7.51 -4.84
CA PHE A 339 -4.60 6.47 -4.25
C PHE A 339 -5.26 6.94 -2.96
N TRP A 340 -4.51 7.51 -2.02
CA TRP A 340 -5.07 8.02 -0.76
C TRP A 340 -6.00 9.21 -0.96
N ALA A 341 -5.72 10.10 -1.90
CA ALA A 341 -6.62 11.19 -2.25
C ALA A 341 -7.97 10.67 -2.76
N VAL A 342 -7.95 9.67 -3.64
CA VAL A 342 -9.17 9.01 -4.13
C VAL A 342 -9.96 8.38 -2.98
N LEU A 343 -9.31 7.68 -2.04
CA LEU A 343 -9.98 7.09 -0.88
C LEU A 343 -10.65 8.14 0.01
N LEU A 344 -10.00 9.30 0.23
CA LEU A 344 -10.57 10.42 0.99
C LEU A 344 -11.72 11.12 0.25
N ALA A 345 -11.78 11.04 -1.06
CA ALA A 345 -12.88 11.54 -1.88
C ALA A 345 -14.14 10.66 -1.83
N LEU A 346 -13.99 9.35 -1.59
CA LEU A 346 -15.10 8.40 -1.68
C LEU A 346 -16.30 8.70 -0.77
N PRO A 347 -16.16 9.18 0.49
CA PRO A 347 -17.32 9.60 1.28
C PRO A 347 -18.16 10.67 0.58
N PHE A 348 -17.53 11.65 -0.06
CA PHE A 348 -18.24 12.68 -0.85
C PHE A 348 -18.90 12.10 -2.09
N VAL A 349 -18.24 11.19 -2.79
CA VAL A 349 -18.79 10.46 -3.95
C VAL A 349 -20.04 9.68 -3.53
N GLY A 350 -20.00 9.02 -2.37
CA GLY A 350 -21.18 8.34 -1.82
C GLY A 350 -22.35 9.30 -1.51
N MET A 351 -22.07 10.49 -0.97
CA MET A 351 -23.08 11.53 -0.76
C MET A 351 -23.68 12.01 -2.08
N LEU A 352 -22.84 12.27 -3.08
CA LEU A 352 -23.28 12.68 -4.43
C LEU A 352 -24.17 11.60 -5.05
N ALA A 353 -23.75 10.34 -4.96
CA ALA A 353 -24.54 9.21 -5.48
C ALA A 353 -25.92 9.14 -4.82
N VAL A 354 -26.02 9.32 -3.50
CA VAL A 354 -27.31 9.38 -2.79
C VAL A 354 -28.20 10.50 -3.34
N GLN A 355 -27.67 11.71 -3.50
CA GLN A 355 -28.42 12.86 -3.99
C GLN A 355 -28.90 12.66 -5.42
N LEU A 356 -28.06 12.13 -6.30
CA LEU A 356 -28.41 11.86 -7.69
C LEU A 356 -29.46 10.75 -7.81
N ILE A 357 -29.33 9.67 -7.04
CA ILE A 357 -30.30 8.57 -7.05
C ILE A 357 -31.63 9.01 -6.45
N ASP A 358 -31.64 9.84 -5.40
CA ASP A 358 -32.89 10.36 -4.81
C ASP A 358 -33.61 11.29 -5.78
N ARG A 359 -32.87 12.01 -6.63
CA ARG A 359 -33.45 12.93 -7.61
C ARG A 359 -33.93 12.24 -8.90
N PHE A 360 -33.16 11.26 -9.40
CA PHE A 360 -33.38 10.68 -10.74
C PHE A 360 -33.76 9.18 -10.71
N GLY A 361 -33.81 8.55 -9.52
CA GLY A 361 -34.30 7.17 -9.33
C GLY A 361 -33.31 6.08 -9.80
N GLY A 362 -33.87 4.89 -10.12
CA GLY A 362 -33.12 3.69 -10.44
C GLY A 362 -32.27 3.76 -11.68
N VAL A 363 -32.68 4.54 -12.69
CA VAL A 363 -31.88 4.72 -13.91
C VAL A 363 -30.54 5.36 -13.58
N MET A 364 -30.51 6.33 -12.66
CA MET A 364 -29.28 6.96 -12.20
C MET A 364 -28.41 5.97 -11.42
N ALA A 365 -29.00 5.11 -10.60
CA ALA A 365 -28.24 4.08 -9.89
C ALA A 365 -27.54 3.13 -10.86
N GLY A 366 -28.27 2.66 -11.91
CA GLY A 366 -27.69 1.83 -12.97
C GLY A 366 -26.62 2.57 -13.76
N PHE A 367 -26.83 3.83 -14.11
CA PHE A 367 -25.84 4.66 -14.79
C PHE A 367 -24.55 4.83 -13.99
N LEU A 368 -24.66 5.19 -12.70
CA LEU A 368 -23.49 5.35 -11.84
C LEU A 368 -22.74 4.02 -11.64
N ALA A 369 -23.46 2.92 -11.42
CA ALA A 369 -22.84 1.61 -11.32
C ALA A 369 -22.09 1.24 -12.61
N GLY A 370 -22.73 1.41 -13.78
CA GLY A 370 -22.09 1.19 -15.08
C GLY A 370 -20.86 2.06 -15.29
N LEU A 371 -20.94 3.34 -14.92
CA LEU A 371 -19.83 4.29 -15.04
C LEU A 371 -18.61 3.85 -14.21
N PHE A 372 -18.83 3.40 -12.96
CA PHE A 372 -17.76 2.89 -12.12
C PHE A 372 -17.17 1.57 -12.66
N VAL A 373 -18.02 0.62 -13.06
CA VAL A 373 -17.56 -0.67 -13.63
C VAL A 373 -16.77 -0.44 -14.92
N CYS A 374 -17.27 0.37 -15.85
CA CYS A 374 -16.56 0.70 -17.09
C CYS A 374 -15.25 1.45 -16.82
N GLY A 375 -15.26 2.40 -15.87
CA GLY A 375 -14.06 3.12 -15.47
C GLY A 375 -13.00 2.19 -14.88
N GLY A 376 -13.39 1.25 -14.01
CA GLY A 376 -12.49 0.24 -13.46
C GLY A 376 -11.97 -0.73 -14.53
N ALA A 377 -12.82 -1.21 -15.43
CA ALA A 377 -12.41 -2.07 -16.54
C ALA A 377 -11.42 -1.35 -17.48
N LEU A 378 -11.67 -0.07 -17.79
CA LEU A 378 -10.75 0.76 -18.57
C LEU A 378 -9.40 0.94 -17.85
N ALA A 379 -9.43 1.17 -16.53
CA ALA A 379 -8.20 1.31 -15.74
C ALA A 379 -7.39 0.01 -15.71
N VAL A 380 -8.04 -1.15 -15.59
CA VAL A 380 -7.36 -2.46 -15.70
C VAL A 380 -6.76 -2.62 -17.09
N ALA A 381 -7.55 -2.39 -18.14
CA ALA A 381 -7.07 -2.49 -19.52
C ALA A 381 -5.88 -1.55 -19.78
N TRP A 382 -5.94 -0.31 -19.30
CA TRP A 382 -4.84 0.65 -19.39
C TRP A 382 -3.56 0.11 -18.75
N ASN A 383 -3.64 -0.39 -17.52
CA ASN A 383 -2.47 -0.86 -16.78
C ASN A 383 -1.89 -2.19 -17.33
N VAL A 384 -2.70 -3.00 -18.00
CA VAL A 384 -2.27 -4.28 -18.59
C VAL A 384 -1.74 -4.11 -20.01
N TYR A 385 -2.43 -3.32 -20.84
CA TYR A 385 -2.09 -3.18 -22.28
C TYR A 385 -1.18 -2.00 -22.58
N PHE A 386 -1.03 -1.06 -21.65
CA PHE A 386 -0.09 0.06 -21.77
C PHE A 386 0.92 0.04 -20.63
N PRO A 387 1.66 -1.07 -20.44
CA PRO A 387 2.66 -1.15 -19.40
C PRO A 387 3.78 -0.14 -19.71
N LEU A 388 4.24 0.56 -18.69
CA LEU A 388 5.40 1.44 -18.77
C LEU A 388 6.72 0.66 -18.80
N ILE A 389 6.66 -0.64 -18.54
CA ILE A 389 7.79 -1.56 -18.61
C ILE A 389 7.73 -2.26 -19.96
N GLY A 390 8.87 -2.34 -20.63
CA GLY A 390 9.02 -3.23 -21.78
C GLY A 390 8.78 -4.71 -21.42
N ALA A 391 8.72 -5.57 -22.43
CA ALA A 391 8.67 -7.01 -22.20
C ALA A 391 9.86 -7.45 -21.33
N GLU A 392 9.58 -8.18 -20.24
CA GLU A 392 10.65 -8.72 -19.41
C GLU A 392 11.43 -9.81 -20.18
N PRO A 393 12.78 -9.81 -20.09
CA PRO A 393 13.58 -10.90 -20.68
C PRO A 393 13.22 -12.24 -20.02
N ASP A 394 13.23 -13.34 -20.80
CA ASP A 394 13.07 -14.66 -20.21
C ASP A 394 14.26 -15.03 -19.34
N VAL A 395 14.02 -15.22 -18.06
CA VAL A 395 15.05 -15.61 -17.08
C VAL A 395 15.09 -17.12 -16.81
N ASN A 396 14.20 -17.90 -17.40
CA ASN A 396 14.15 -19.37 -17.18
C ASN A 396 15.44 -20.08 -17.61
N PRO A 397 16.10 -19.73 -18.73
CA PRO A 397 17.39 -20.31 -19.08
C PRO A 397 18.45 -20.05 -18.01
N ILE A 398 18.48 -18.84 -17.43
CA ILE A 398 19.41 -18.48 -16.35
C ILE A 398 19.15 -19.32 -15.10
N ILE A 399 17.89 -19.48 -14.71
CA ILE A 399 17.49 -20.30 -13.56
C ILE A 399 17.94 -21.75 -13.75
N LYS A 400 17.71 -22.33 -14.93
CA LYS A 400 18.16 -23.69 -15.27
C LYS A 400 19.68 -23.80 -15.22
N PHE A 401 20.39 -22.83 -15.79
CA PHE A 401 21.86 -22.80 -15.80
C PHE A 401 22.41 -22.74 -14.38
N LEU A 402 21.90 -21.86 -13.52
CA LEU A 402 22.38 -21.71 -12.14
C LEU A 402 22.08 -22.92 -11.25
N ASN A 403 20.95 -23.60 -11.49
CA ASN A 403 20.54 -24.76 -10.69
C ASN A 403 21.20 -26.08 -11.16
N SER A 404 22.08 -26.04 -12.17
CA SER A 404 22.81 -27.22 -12.68
C SER A 404 24.28 -27.19 -12.26
N ASP A 405 24.90 -28.36 -12.19
CA ASP A 405 26.35 -28.56 -12.04
C ASP A 405 27.01 -27.82 -10.85
N GLY A 406 26.23 -27.54 -9.79
CA GLY A 406 26.72 -26.84 -8.60
C GLY A 406 27.09 -25.37 -8.86
N ARG A 407 26.51 -24.77 -9.89
CA ARG A 407 26.77 -23.36 -10.22
C ARG A 407 26.12 -22.40 -9.22
N ASP A 408 25.12 -22.83 -8.49
CA ASP A 408 24.48 -22.12 -7.37
C ASP A 408 25.43 -21.82 -6.19
N GLN A 409 26.62 -22.44 -6.18
CA GLN A 409 27.67 -22.17 -5.18
C GLN A 409 28.47 -20.88 -5.47
N TYR A 410 28.25 -20.25 -6.62
CA TYR A 410 28.92 -19.02 -7.03
C TYR A 410 27.94 -17.86 -7.13
N ARG A 411 28.43 -16.64 -6.92
CA ARG A 411 27.62 -15.46 -7.18
C ARG A 411 27.50 -15.19 -8.66
N TYR A 412 26.34 -14.66 -9.01
CA TYR A 412 26.05 -14.18 -10.35
C TYR A 412 25.70 -12.69 -10.35
N LEU A 413 25.75 -12.10 -11.53
CA LEU A 413 25.31 -10.73 -11.84
C LEU A 413 24.48 -10.76 -13.13
N THR A 414 23.44 -9.96 -13.20
CA THR A 414 22.65 -9.74 -14.41
C THR A 414 22.84 -8.31 -14.90
N LEU A 415 22.99 -8.09 -16.20
CA LEU A 415 23.16 -6.78 -16.83
C LEU A 415 22.07 -6.58 -17.89
N GLY A 416 21.27 -5.53 -17.72
CA GLY A 416 20.14 -5.22 -18.61
C GLY A 416 18.82 -5.91 -18.27
N TYR A 417 18.67 -6.47 -17.08
CA TYR A 417 17.47 -7.23 -16.67
C TYR A 417 16.48 -6.42 -15.83
N ALA A 418 16.87 -5.26 -15.34
CA ALA A 418 16.02 -4.45 -14.45
C ALA A 418 15.32 -5.31 -13.36
N ASN A 419 14.01 -5.24 -13.23
CA ASN A 419 13.25 -5.94 -12.18
C ASN A 419 13.15 -7.48 -12.39
N ALA A 420 13.40 -7.97 -13.62
CA ALA A 420 13.38 -9.42 -13.89
C ALA A 420 14.44 -10.20 -13.09
N MET A 421 15.51 -9.52 -12.60
CA MET A 421 16.52 -10.16 -11.73
C MET A 421 15.92 -10.75 -10.45
N SER A 422 14.89 -10.13 -9.87
CA SER A 422 14.25 -10.63 -8.66
C SER A 422 13.49 -11.94 -8.89
N LYS A 423 13.03 -12.21 -10.11
CA LYS A 423 12.43 -13.49 -10.48
C LYS A 423 13.46 -14.63 -10.43
N ILE A 424 14.71 -14.38 -10.81
CA ILE A 424 15.78 -15.37 -10.67
C ILE A 424 15.95 -15.75 -9.19
N ALA A 425 15.98 -14.75 -8.29
CA ALA A 425 16.12 -14.97 -6.85
C ALA A 425 14.98 -15.81 -6.23
N CYS A 426 13.78 -15.83 -6.86
CA CYS A 426 12.66 -16.67 -6.41
C CYS A 426 12.90 -18.17 -6.65
N TYR A 427 13.71 -18.55 -7.67
CA TYR A 427 13.77 -19.92 -8.16
C TYR A 427 15.17 -20.52 -8.20
N THR A 428 16.17 -19.85 -7.63
CA THR A 428 17.53 -20.39 -7.44
C THR A 428 18.04 -20.11 -6.04
N ASN A 429 18.98 -20.93 -5.57
CA ASN A 429 19.74 -20.69 -4.34
C ASN A 429 21.04 -19.92 -4.59
N ALA A 430 21.38 -19.66 -5.84
CA ALA A 430 22.58 -18.91 -6.19
C ALA A 430 22.55 -17.50 -5.56
N PRO A 431 23.60 -17.08 -4.86
CA PRO A 431 23.71 -15.73 -4.32
C PRO A 431 23.97 -14.73 -5.44
N SER A 432 23.45 -13.51 -5.31
CA SER A 432 23.63 -12.43 -6.29
C SER A 432 24.47 -11.27 -5.73
N ILE A 433 25.17 -10.58 -6.63
CA ILE A 433 25.87 -9.33 -6.32
C ILE A 433 24.90 -8.15 -6.32
N ASP A 434 23.87 -8.21 -7.16
CA ASP A 434 22.91 -7.13 -7.35
C ASP A 434 21.53 -7.47 -6.81
N GLY A 435 20.63 -6.49 -6.74
CA GLY A 435 19.26 -6.66 -6.27
C GLY A 435 18.37 -5.48 -6.61
N GLU A 436 17.08 -5.71 -6.54
CA GLU A 436 16.08 -4.70 -6.87
C GLU A 436 15.86 -3.68 -5.75
N TYR A 437 15.98 -4.10 -4.49
CA TYR A 437 15.73 -3.22 -3.34
C TYR A 437 16.89 -2.26 -3.07
N ASN A 438 16.97 -1.19 -3.81
CA ASN A 438 18.06 -0.20 -3.78
C ASN A 438 18.41 0.31 -2.37
N SER A 439 17.42 0.39 -1.47
CA SER A 439 17.61 0.82 -0.09
C SER A 439 18.43 -0.15 0.75
N ALA A 440 18.54 -1.41 0.32
CA ALA A 440 19.27 -2.46 1.05
C ALA A 440 20.68 -2.72 0.53
N ARG A 441 21.15 -1.97 -0.48
CA ARG A 441 22.50 -2.14 -1.00
C ARG A 441 23.56 -1.88 0.07
N THR A 442 24.47 -2.80 0.21
CA THR A 442 25.51 -2.74 1.26
C THR A 442 26.93 -2.76 0.69
N LEU A 443 27.07 -2.98 -0.61
CA LEU A 443 28.38 -3.07 -1.26
C LEU A 443 29.06 -1.70 -1.28
N PRO A 444 30.31 -1.60 -0.77
CA PRO A 444 31.03 -0.33 -0.68
C PRO A 444 31.19 0.36 -2.04
N GLU A 445 31.42 -0.42 -3.08
CA GLU A 445 31.59 0.08 -4.45
C GLU A 445 30.30 0.78 -4.95
N MET A 446 29.13 0.20 -4.65
CA MET A 446 27.85 0.81 -5.03
C MET A 446 27.54 2.06 -4.19
N THR A 447 27.79 2.00 -2.88
CA THR A 447 27.50 3.13 -1.97
C THR A 447 28.46 4.31 -2.19
N LYS A 448 29.72 4.05 -2.55
CA LYS A 448 30.74 5.06 -2.88
C LYS A 448 30.30 5.89 -4.09
N HIS A 449 29.79 5.23 -5.11
CA HIS A 449 29.38 5.88 -6.37
C HIS A 449 27.89 6.27 -6.40
N GLY A 450 27.12 5.99 -5.35
CA GLY A 450 25.70 6.33 -5.29
C GLY A 450 24.81 5.51 -6.25
N VAL A 451 25.24 4.31 -6.63
CA VAL A 451 24.55 3.42 -7.58
C VAL A 451 23.51 2.58 -6.88
N GLY A 452 22.30 2.53 -7.42
CA GLY A 452 21.21 1.71 -6.88
C GLY A 452 21.23 0.26 -7.33
N GLN A 453 21.52 0.03 -8.62
CA GLN A 453 21.53 -1.28 -9.26
C GLN A 453 22.66 -1.38 -10.29
N LEU A 454 23.41 -2.48 -10.27
CA LEU A 454 24.42 -2.76 -11.29
C LEU A 454 23.82 -3.24 -12.60
N SER A 455 22.69 -3.95 -12.55
CA SER A 455 21.93 -4.38 -13.72
C SER A 455 21.57 -3.23 -14.67
N SER A 456 21.39 -2.05 -14.09
CA SER A 456 21.04 -0.81 -14.78
C SER A 456 22.16 0.23 -14.71
N ALA A 457 23.42 -0.18 -14.57
CA ALA A 457 24.58 0.69 -14.33
C ALA A 457 24.69 1.84 -15.35
N LYS A 458 24.40 1.61 -16.65
CA LYS A 458 24.46 2.65 -17.68
C LYS A 458 23.58 3.87 -17.40
N PHE A 459 22.48 3.71 -16.67
CA PHE A 459 21.56 4.80 -16.31
C PHE A 459 22.07 5.65 -15.13
N TYR A 460 23.12 5.19 -14.44
CA TYR A 460 23.86 5.97 -13.44
C TYR A 460 25.14 6.61 -14.03
N HIS A 461 25.23 6.70 -15.36
CA HIS A 461 26.32 7.34 -16.11
C HIS A 461 27.71 6.79 -15.73
N SER A 462 28.70 7.68 -15.55
CA SER A 462 30.08 7.31 -15.19
C SER A 462 30.15 6.56 -13.86
N GLU A 463 29.40 7.02 -12.87
CA GLU A 463 29.37 6.44 -11.53
C GLU A 463 28.90 4.98 -11.55
N GLY A 464 27.89 4.67 -12.37
CA GLY A 464 27.42 3.30 -12.56
C GLY A 464 28.44 2.41 -13.21
N MET A 465 29.09 2.89 -14.25
CA MET A 465 30.14 2.14 -14.97
C MET A 465 31.41 1.95 -14.13
N GLU A 466 31.77 2.92 -13.29
CA GLU A 466 32.88 2.81 -12.33
C GLU A 466 32.59 1.77 -11.25
N ALA A 467 31.38 1.81 -10.63
CA ALA A 467 30.96 0.81 -9.65
C ALA A 467 31.00 -0.61 -10.24
N LEU A 468 30.44 -0.79 -11.44
CA LEU A 468 30.48 -2.07 -12.15
C LEU A 468 31.92 -2.51 -12.42
N SER A 469 32.78 -1.63 -12.92
CA SER A 469 34.20 -1.93 -13.19
C SER A 469 34.94 -2.34 -11.91
N GLU A 470 34.70 -1.65 -10.79
CA GLU A 470 35.32 -2.01 -9.50
C GLU A 470 34.86 -3.42 -9.03
N ILE A 471 33.58 -3.75 -9.16
CA ILE A 471 33.05 -5.09 -8.84
C ILE A 471 33.67 -6.18 -9.72
N LEU A 472 33.79 -5.91 -11.03
CA LEU A 472 34.40 -6.87 -11.98
C LEU A 472 35.86 -7.16 -11.65
N LYS A 473 36.63 -6.14 -11.23
CA LYS A 473 38.04 -6.29 -10.81
C LYS A 473 38.21 -7.13 -9.53
N HIS A 474 37.19 -7.17 -8.68
CA HIS A 474 37.20 -7.89 -7.42
C HIS A 474 36.27 -9.12 -7.45
N ALA A 475 36.10 -9.73 -8.61
CA ALA A 475 35.25 -10.90 -8.80
C ALA A 475 35.64 -12.08 -7.88
N ASP A 476 36.93 -12.26 -7.64
CA ASP A 476 37.48 -13.26 -6.72
C ASP A 476 37.06 -13.03 -5.27
N LYS A 477 37.18 -11.79 -4.78
CA LYS A 477 36.70 -11.35 -3.46
C LYS A 477 35.24 -11.68 -3.23
N TYR A 478 34.41 -11.48 -4.24
CA TYR A 478 32.96 -11.68 -4.16
C TYR A 478 32.54 -13.11 -4.51
N GLY A 479 33.41 -13.94 -5.06
CA GLY A 479 33.00 -15.22 -5.63
C GLY A 479 32.03 -15.04 -6.82
N LEU A 480 32.17 -13.93 -7.57
CA LEU A 480 31.39 -13.61 -8.75
C LEU A 480 31.95 -14.37 -9.95
N LYS A 481 31.26 -15.40 -10.41
CA LYS A 481 31.73 -16.28 -11.48
C LYS A 481 30.94 -16.17 -12.77
N TYR A 482 29.66 -15.86 -12.69
CA TYR A 482 28.78 -15.82 -13.87
C TYR A 482 28.14 -14.46 -14.02
N ILE A 483 28.14 -13.95 -15.27
CA ILE A 483 27.42 -12.74 -15.63
C ILE A 483 26.51 -13.06 -16.81
N PHE A 484 25.25 -12.67 -16.69
CA PHE A 484 24.25 -12.79 -17.74
C PHE A 484 23.97 -11.41 -18.30
N VAL A 485 24.11 -11.25 -19.61
CA VAL A 485 23.99 -9.94 -20.27
C VAL A 485 22.88 -10.02 -21.30
N HIS A 486 21.84 -9.21 -21.09
CA HIS A 486 20.76 -8.97 -22.04
C HIS A 486 21.01 -7.69 -22.84
N ASP A 487 21.70 -6.71 -22.25
CA ASP A 487 22.03 -5.45 -22.92
C ASP A 487 23.48 -5.46 -23.41
N ALA A 488 23.66 -5.62 -24.72
CA ALA A 488 24.96 -5.71 -25.37
C ALA A 488 25.89 -4.50 -25.09
N TYR A 489 25.34 -3.38 -24.57
CA TYR A 489 26.13 -2.22 -24.14
C TYR A 489 27.26 -2.60 -23.14
N TYR A 490 27.07 -3.63 -22.34
CA TYR A 490 28.03 -4.04 -21.32
C TYR A 490 29.12 -5.00 -21.81
N GLU A 491 28.95 -5.66 -22.96
CA GLU A 491 29.88 -6.68 -23.46
C GLU A 491 31.31 -6.16 -23.70
N PRO A 492 31.53 -4.94 -24.26
CA PRO A 492 32.89 -4.41 -24.41
C PRO A 492 33.61 -4.25 -23.07
N LEU A 493 32.90 -3.81 -22.02
CA LEU A 493 33.49 -3.68 -20.69
C LEU A 493 33.91 -5.04 -20.14
N LEU A 494 33.09 -6.07 -20.30
CA LEU A 494 33.40 -7.45 -19.85
C LEU A 494 34.61 -8.00 -20.58
N THR A 495 34.67 -7.83 -21.88
CA THR A 495 35.85 -8.25 -22.69
C THR A 495 37.11 -7.55 -22.22
N PHE A 496 37.06 -6.23 -22.01
CA PHE A 496 38.19 -5.44 -21.52
C PHE A 496 38.62 -5.86 -20.11
N ALA A 497 37.67 -6.22 -19.24
CA ALA A 497 37.90 -6.71 -17.89
C ALA A 497 38.39 -8.18 -17.86
N GLY A 498 38.62 -8.83 -19.00
CA GLY A 498 39.16 -10.20 -19.09
C GLY A 498 38.13 -11.33 -18.89
N TRP A 499 36.83 -11.00 -18.95
CA TRP A 499 35.76 -11.99 -18.92
C TRP A 499 35.64 -12.67 -20.29
N ARG A 500 35.19 -13.93 -20.28
CA ARG A 500 35.03 -14.74 -21.51
C ARG A 500 33.57 -15.14 -21.67
N LYS A 501 33.02 -14.91 -22.87
CA LYS A 501 31.73 -15.47 -23.27
C LYS A 501 31.85 -16.99 -23.41
N ILE A 502 30.95 -17.73 -22.76
CA ILE A 502 30.95 -19.20 -22.75
C ILE A 502 29.69 -19.81 -23.38
N ASP A 503 28.61 -19.07 -23.39
CA ASP A 503 27.33 -19.55 -23.89
C ASP A 503 26.42 -18.37 -24.30
N ASP A 504 25.30 -18.67 -24.95
CA ASP A 504 24.20 -17.74 -25.14
C ASP A 504 22.86 -18.46 -25.10
N PHE A 505 21.81 -17.73 -24.72
CA PHE A 505 20.45 -18.22 -24.65
C PHE A 505 19.56 -17.42 -25.61
N ASP A 506 18.43 -18.00 -26.01
CA ASP A 506 17.38 -17.36 -26.78
C ASP A 506 17.93 -16.66 -28.05
N TYR A 507 18.69 -17.43 -28.86
CA TYR A 507 19.30 -16.95 -30.13
C TYR A 507 20.21 -15.74 -29.95
N GLY A 508 20.90 -15.64 -28.79
CA GLY A 508 21.84 -14.56 -28.51
C GLY A 508 21.24 -13.35 -27.79
N GLU A 509 19.96 -13.37 -27.42
CA GLU A 509 19.36 -12.30 -26.60
C GLU A 509 20.00 -12.18 -25.21
N THR A 510 20.49 -13.29 -24.66
CA THR A 510 21.23 -13.33 -23.41
C THR A 510 22.58 -13.99 -23.62
N THR A 511 23.66 -13.31 -23.32
CA THR A 511 25.01 -13.87 -23.36
C THR A 511 25.50 -14.22 -21.96
N VAL A 512 26.22 -15.35 -21.84
CA VAL A 512 26.74 -15.87 -20.57
C VAL A 512 28.25 -15.69 -20.52
N TRP A 513 28.72 -15.03 -19.49
CA TRP A 513 30.13 -14.70 -19.30
C TRP A 513 30.66 -15.32 -18.02
N THR A 514 31.95 -15.71 -18.03
CA THR A 514 32.65 -16.27 -16.88
C THR A 514 34.07 -15.76 -16.80
N THR A 515 34.67 -15.91 -15.60
CA THR A 515 36.11 -15.69 -15.39
C THR A 515 36.71 -16.84 -14.62
N LEU A 516 38.03 -17.02 -14.76
CA LEU A 516 38.79 -18.10 -14.12
C LEU A 516 39.27 -17.67 -12.71
N GLY A 517 39.59 -18.66 -11.87
CA GLY A 517 40.22 -18.41 -10.57
C GLY A 517 39.27 -17.89 -9.47
N VAL A 518 38.00 -17.83 -9.73
CA VAL A 518 37.01 -17.37 -8.74
C VAL A 518 36.67 -18.50 -7.75
N PRO A 519 36.79 -18.28 -6.44
CA PRO A 519 36.37 -19.24 -5.42
C PRO A 519 34.85 -19.32 -5.32
N LYS A 520 34.33 -20.37 -4.66
CA LYS A 520 32.92 -20.45 -4.29
C LYS A 520 32.53 -19.24 -3.44
N ALA A 521 31.27 -18.81 -3.56
CA ALA A 521 30.75 -17.69 -2.78
C ALA A 521 30.84 -18.00 -1.28
N THR A 522 31.57 -17.19 -0.56
CA THR A 522 31.61 -17.20 0.90
C THR A 522 30.85 -16.04 1.48
N LYS A 523 30.49 -16.12 2.75
CA LYS A 523 29.90 -15.03 3.48
C LYS A 523 30.85 -13.83 3.51
N ILE A 524 30.38 -12.68 3.06
CA ILE A 524 31.15 -11.45 3.16
C ILE A 524 30.85 -10.83 4.53
N PRO A 525 31.88 -10.47 5.31
CA PRO A 525 31.68 -9.79 6.58
C PRO A 525 30.85 -8.50 6.37
N SER A 526 29.72 -8.40 7.03
CA SER A 526 28.83 -7.25 6.95
C SER A 526 28.57 -6.70 8.35
N ARG A 527 28.59 -5.36 8.48
CA ARG A 527 28.20 -4.69 9.72
C ARG A 527 26.70 -4.74 9.97
N LEU A 528 25.91 -5.03 8.94
CA LEU A 528 24.46 -4.95 8.93
C LEU A 528 23.78 -6.28 9.24
N GLU A 529 24.54 -7.36 9.40
CA GLU A 529 23.98 -8.64 9.79
C GLU A 529 23.40 -8.55 11.20
N PRO A 530 22.07 -8.73 11.35
CA PRO A 530 21.46 -8.61 12.66
C PRO A 530 21.79 -9.79 13.56
N PRO A 531 21.91 -9.57 14.88
CA PRO A 531 22.10 -10.67 15.83
C PRO A 531 20.85 -11.58 15.85
N VAL A 532 21.03 -12.84 16.25
CA VAL A 532 20.01 -13.90 16.24
C VAL A 532 18.69 -13.46 16.92
N TRP A 533 18.76 -12.76 18.05
CA TRP A 533 17.56 -12.31 18.76
C TRP A 533 16.70 -11.34 17.93
N GLN A 534 17.32 -10.51 17.08
CA GLN A 534 16.58 -9.63 16.18
C GLN A 534 15.86 -10.43 15.09
N GLY A 535 16.47 -11.48 14.58
CA GLY A 535 15.84 -12.40 13.64
C GLY A 535 14.62 -13.12 14.24
N ILE A 536 14.77 -13.63 15.48
CA ILE A 536 13.65 -14.26 16.21
C ILE A 536 12.52 -13.24 16.43
N MET A 537 12.85 -12.05 16.89
CA MET A 537 11.87 -10.98 17.10
C MET A 537 11.16 -10.60 15.80
N TRP A 538 11.92 -10.47 14.72
CA TRP A 538 11.38 -10.09 13.39
C TRP A 538 10.48 -11.16 12.78
N GLY A 539 10.81 -12.43 12.99
CA GLY A 539 9.97 -13.55 12.58
C GLY A 539 8.70 -13.72 13.43
N THR A 540 8.74 -13.30 14.71
CA THR A 540 7.65 -13.60 15.66
C THR A 540 6.69 -12.43 15.86
N VAL A 541 7.21 -11.23 16.17
CA VAL A 541 6.38 -10.11 16.65
C VAL A 541 5.48 -9.54 15.56
N PRO A 542 5.97 -9.19 14.34
CA PRO A 542 5.11 -8.69 13.28
C PRO A 542 4.02 -9.68 12.87
N PHE A 543 4.37 -10.95 12.71
CA PHE A 543 3.40 -12.00 12.39
C PHE A 543 2.37 -12.19 13.53
N GLY A 544 2.85 -12.23 14.78
CA GLY A 544 2.02 -12.37 15.98
C GLY A 544 1.00 -11.24 16.12
N THR A 545 1.33 -9.98 15.73
CA THR A 545 0.36 -8.88 15.78
C THR A 545 -0.86 -9.15 14.89
N SER A 546 -0.66 -9.75 13.71
CA SER A 546 -1.76 -10.08 12.82
C SER A 546 -2.67 -11.19 13.40
N ILE A 547 -2.08 -12.21 14.01
CA ILE A 547 -2.83 -13.28 14.67
C ILE A 547 -3.64 -12.71 15.85
N VAL A 548 -3.01 -11.89 16.70
CA VAL A 548 -3.71 -11.21 17.80
C VAL A 548 -4.87 -10.36 17.28
N THR A 549 -4.64 -9.60 16.21
CA THR A 549 -5.67 -8.77 15.58
C THR A 549 -6.85 -9.61 15.09
N ILE A 550 -6.60 -10.74 14.42
CA ILE A 550 -7.64 -11.66 13.95
C ILE A 550 -8.44 -12.22 15.12
N ILE A 551 -7.77 -12.67 16.18
CA ILE A 551 -8.42 -13.22 17.38
C ILE A 551 -9.30 -12.15 18.05
N LEU A 552 -8.79 -10.95 18.26
CA LEU A 552 -9.55 -9.84 18.87
C LEU A 552 -10.75 -9.44 18.00
N ALA A 553 -10.59 -9.35 16.69
CA ALA A 553 -11.69 -9.06 15.77
C ALA A 553 -12.79 -10.14 15.84
N TRP A 554 -12.42 -11.41 15.91
CA TRP A 554 -13.35 -12.53 16.05
C TRP A 554 -14.10 -12.52 17.39
N ILE A 555 -13.40 -12.24 18.51
CA ILE A 555 -14.02 -12.09 19.84
C ILE A 555 -15.04 -10.94 19.81
N GLY A 556 -14.68 -9.80 19.25
CA GLY A 556 -15.57 -8.64 19.11
C GLY A 556 -16.82 -8.94 18.29
N PHE A 557 -16.66 -9.70 17.20
CA PHE A 557 -17.78 -10.14 16.37
C PHE A 557 -18.74 -11.08 17.14
N ARG A 558 -18.20 -12.07 17.87
CA ARG A 558 -19.01 -12.97 18.68
C ARG A 558 -19.78 -12.26 19.80
N LYS A 559 -19.12 -11.32 20.49
CA LYS A 559 -19.77 -10.54 21.56
C LYS A 559 -20.98 -9.78 21.01
N LYS A 560 -20.83 -9.08 19.88
CA LYS A 560 -21.92 -8.34 19.24
C LYS A 560 -23.07 -9.25 18.79
N LYS A 561 -22.77 -10.44 18.27
CA LYS A 561 -23.79 -11.42 17.87
C LYS A 561 -24.58 -11.92 19.09
N ASN A 562 -23.92 -12.20 20.19
CA ASN A 562 -24.60 -12.67 21.41
C ASN A 562 -25.50 -11.57 22.02
N GLU A 563 -25.06 -10.32 22.03
CA GLU A 563 -25.87 -9.16 22.47
C GLU A 563 -27.13 -8.98 21.59
N SER A 564 -27.05 -9.30 20.28
CA SER A 564 -28.18 -9.20 19.34
C SER A 564 -29.16 -10.39 19.43
N VAL A 565 -28.79 -11.51 20.09
CA VAL A 565 -29.59 -12.74 20.24
C VAL A 565 -30.13 -12.88 21.65
N ALA A 566 -29.63 -12.12 22.64
CA ALA A 566 -30.22 -12.13 23.98
C ALA A 566 -31.67 -11.62 23.88
N PRO A 567 -32.68 -12.40 24.36
CA PRO A 567 -34.05 -11.92 24.40
C PRO A 567 -34.09 -10.67 25.25
N ALA A 568 -34.83 -9.65 24.77
CA ALA A 568 -35.17 -8.51 25.59
C ALA A 568 -35.90 -9.09 26.82
N ASP A 569 -35.25 -9.13 27.97
CA ASP A 569 -35.85 -9.52 29.21
C ASP A 569 -37.12 -8.67 29.42
N ALA A 570 -38.26 -9.35 29.39
CA ALA A 570 -39.56 -8.81 29.68
C ALA A 570 -39.66 -8.61 31.21
N ASP A 571 -38.96 -7.62 31.75
CA ASP A 571 -39.18 -7.07 33.08
C ASP A 571 -38.44 -5.73 33.25
N SER A 572 -39.04 -4.72 32.65
CA SER A 572 -38.99 -3.33 33.13
C SER A 572 -40.07 -2.52 32.40
N VAL A 573 -41.30 -2.74 32.81
CA VAL A 573 -42.37 -1.77 32.59
C VAL A 573 -42.07 -0.56 33.49
N ASP A 574 -41.40 0.42 32.93
CA ASP A 574 -41.57 1.80 33.30
C ASP A 574 -41.43 2.65 32.01
N ARG A 575 -42.64 2.88 31.46
CA ARG A 575 -42.84 3.77 30.33
C ARG A 575 -42.55 5.21 30.77
N VAL A 576 -41.40 5.72 30.49
CA VAL A 576 -41.26 7.16 30.33
C VAL A 576 -41.52 7.46 28.85
N ASP A 577 -42.74 7.89 28.60
CA ASP A 577 -43.23 8.34 27.29
C ASP A 577 -42.59 9.67 26.94
N VAL A 578 -41.42 9.62 26.31
CA VAL A 578 -40.78 10.84 25.71
C VAL A 578 -41.27 10.95 24.26
N ARG A 579 -42.39 11.66 24.09
CA ARG A 579 -42.84 12.11 22.76
C ARG A 579 -41.76 12.96 22.11
N PRO A 580 -41.51 12.80 20.82
CA PRO A 580 -40.68 13.74 20.07
C PRO A 580 -41.34 15.11 20.07
N GLN A 581 -40.71 16.13 20.58
CA GLN A 581 -41.12 17.51 20.35
C GLN A 581 -40.90 17.84 18.88
N GLU A 582 -41.95 17.89 18.13
CA GLU A 582 -42.04 18.59 16.85
C GLU A 582 -41.74 20.07 17.11
N VAL A 583 -40.58 20.54 16.65
CA VAL A 583 -40.30 21.96 16.58
C VAL A 583 -41.08 22.53 15.42
N THR A 584 -42.29 23.01 15.73
CA THR A 584 -43.10 23.82 14.81
C THR A 584 -42.44 25.18 14.65
N LEU A 585 -41.83 25.44 13.51
CA LEU A 585 -41.44 26.79 13.06
C LEU A 585 -42.73 27.58 12.75
N SER A 586 -43.23 28.35 13.73
CA SER A 586 -44.24 29.33 13.50
C SER A 586 -43.68 30.53 12.73
N HIS A 587 -44.16 30.74 11.54
CA HIS A 587 -44.00 31.98 10.80
C HIS A 587 -44.61 33.15 11.58
N ALA A 588 -43.79 34.10 11.97
CA ALA A 588 -44.25 35.44 12.31
C ALA A 588 -43.70 36.41 11.24
N TYR A 589 -44.46 36.54 10.16
CA TYR A 589 -44.37 37.70 9.29
C TYR A 589 -45.26 38.78 9.90
N SER A 590 -44.68 39.80 10.49
CA SER A 590 -45.36 41.05 10.80
C SER A 590 -44.86 42.10 9.80
N ALA A 591 -45.77 42.46 8.94
CA ALA A 591 -45.65 43.59 8.03
C ALA A 591 -45.60 44.91 8.83
N ASN A 592 -44.60 45.75 8.58
CA ASN A 592 -44.74 47.20 8.72
C ASN A 592 -44.05 47.86 7.54
N ALA A 593 -44.90 48.26 6.59
CA ALA A 593 -44.59 49.25 5.59
C ALA A 593 -44.63 50.63 6.20
N HIS A 594 -43.62 51.45 5.97
CA HIS A 594 -43.78 52.90 5.81
C HIS A 594 -42.69 53.44 4.86
N PRO A 595 -43.07 54.36 3.96
CA PRO A 595 -42.22 54.85 2.88
C PRO A 595 -41.59 56.22 3.21
N LEU A 596 -40.80 56.73 2.21
CA LEU A 596 -40.25 58.10 2.06
C LEU A 596 -38.78 58.24 2.61
N ARG A 597 -37.83 58.59 1.84
CA ARG A 597 -37.62 59.49 0.66
C ARG A 597 -36.35 59.05 -0.05
#